data_9b9c17aab0135d702beba02f490c8acd
#
_entry.id   9b9c17aab0135d702beba02f490c8acd
#
_cell.length_a   1.000
_cell.length_b   1.000
_cell.length_c   1.000
_cell.angle_alpha   90.00
_cell.angle_beta   90.00
_cell.angle_gamma   90.00
#
_symmetry.space_group_name_H-M   'P 1'
#
loop_
_entity.id
_entity.type
_entity.pdbx_description
1 polymer ?
#
loop_
_entity_poly.entity_id
_entity_poly.type
_entity_poly.pdbx_seq_one_letter_code
_entity_poly.pdbx_strand_id
1 'polypeptide(L)'
;MFQPLVLVPGLRCDAYLWHAVIARLDTTAPVVADVSLDNTISGMASRILAAAPPRFALAGLSMGGYVVLEIIRQAPERVTHLALLDTNARPDSEERKAARRAEMDLVREGKSALVSRLGLPNLLAPANLDGPVAQAVHEMTIRVADAVYLRQQEAIMARPDSRPFLKDIALPTLVGVGAEDKLIPPALSEEMAAAIPGAELVVFPNAGHIPTLEAPDAVATAMKTWLAR
;
A
#
# COMPACT_ATOMS: atom_id res chain seq x y z
N MET A 1 -7.76 -17.51 18.96
CA MET A 1 -8.06 -18.03 17.61
C MET A 1 -7.26 -17.17 16.65
N PHE A 2 -6.45 -17.76 15.75
CA PHE A 2 -5.63 -16.97 14.84
C PHE A 2 -6.49 -16.31 13.77
N GLN A 3 -6.32 -15.01 13.58
CA GLN A 3 -7.07 -14.24 12.59
C GLN A 3 -6.31 -14.26 11.26
N PRO A 4 -6.93 -14.69 10.15
CA PRO A 4 -6.30 -14.58 8.84
C PRO A 4 -5.96 -13.13 8.51
N LEU A 5 -4.77 -12.89 7.94
CA LEU A 5 -4.29 -11.58 7.55
C LEU A 5 -3.98 -11.57 6.05
N VAL A 6 -4.57 -10.64 5.32
CA VAL A 6 -4.31 -10.40 3.91
C VAL A 6 -3.54 -9.07 3.77
N LEU A 7 -2.39 -9.14 3.10
CA LEU A 7 -1.48 -8.01 2.88
C LEU A 7 -1.48 -7.66 1.39
N VAL A 8 -1.78 -6.41 1.06
CA VAL A 8 -1.88 -5.96 -0.33
C VAL A 8 -0.69 -5.04 -0.66
N PRO A 9 0.17 -5.42 -1.61
CA PRO A 9 1.36 -4.66 -1.96
C PRO A 9 1.03 -3.39 -2.76
N GLY A 10 2.00 -2.47 -2.78
CA GLY A 10 1.97 -1.24 -3.56
C GLY A 10 2.23 -1.44 -5.05
N LEU A 11 2.20 -0.30 -5.79
CA LEU A 11 2.59 -0.24 -7.20
C LEU A 11 4.00 -0.80 -7.39
N ARG A 12 4.13 -1.74 -8.32
CA ARG A 12 5.42 -2.34 -8.69
C ARG A 12 6.14 -3.02 -7.52
N CYS A 13 5.37 -3.51 -6.54
CA CYS A 13 5.84 -4.27 -5.41
C CYS A 13 5.38 -5.73 -5.49
N ASP A 14 6.18 -6.62 -4.94
CA ASP A 14 5.85 -8.02 -4.76
C ASP A 14 5.76 -8.39 -3.27
N ALA A 15 5.74 -9.67 -2.92
CA ALA A 15 5.66 -10.15 -1.54
C ALA A 15 6.85 -9.67 -0.67
N TYR A 16 7.96 -9.29 -1.28
CA TYR A 16 9.14 -8.79 -0.58
C TYR A 16 8.84 -7.51 0.21
N LEU A 17 7.88 -6.70 -0.24
CA LEU A 17 7.42 -5.51 0.48
C LEU A 17 7.08 -5.78 1.95
N TRP A 18 6.53 -6.95 2.22
CA TRP A 18 6.01 -7.32 3.54
C TRP A 18 6.92 -8.28 4.32
N HIS A 19 7.98 -8.83 3.70
CA HIS A 19 8.76 -9.93 4.28
C HIS A 19 9.34 -9.61 5.65
N ALA A 20 9.89 -8.40 5.82
CA ALA A 20 10.52 -8.01 7.08
C ALA A 20 9.49 -7.81 8.20
N VAL A 21 8.30 -7.32 7.88
CA VAL A 21 7.18 -7.19 8.82
C VAL A 21 6.63 -8.57 9.17
N ILE A 22 6.38 -9.42 8.17
CA ILE A 22 5.89 -10.80 8.37
C ILE A 22 6.78 -11.58 9.32
N ALA A 23 8.10 -11.49 9.15
CA ALA A 23 9.07 -12.17 10.02
C ALA A 23 9.00 -11.73 11.49
N ARG A 24 8.38 -10.58 11.78
CA ARG A 24 8.21 -9.99 13.11
C ARG A 24 6.81 -10.14 13.70
N LEU A 25 5.85 -10.54 12.88
CA LEU A 25 4.50 -10.82 13.36
C LEU A 25 4.46 -12.21 13.97
N ASP A 26 4.05 -12.32 15.23
CA ASP A 26 3.91 -13.59 15.95
C ASP A 26 2.61 -14.33 15.59
N THR A 27 1.98 -13.96 14.49
CA THR A 27 0.68 -14.47 14.04
C THR A 27 0.83 -15.41 12.86
N THR A 28 -0.22 -16.18 12.63
CA THR A 28 -0.48 -17.07 11.49
C THR A 28 0.08 -16.57 10.17
N ALA A 29 0.41 -17.48 9.29
CA ALA A 29 0.91 -17.23 7.94
C ALA A 29 0.05 -16.19 7.20
N PRO A 30 0.47 -14.91 7.11
CA PRO A 30 -0.25 -13.91 6.33
C PRO A 30 -0.16 -14.26 4.85
N VAL A 31 -1.22 -13.93 4.12
CA VAL A 31 -1.26 -14.08 2.67
C VAL A 31 -0.96 -12.74 2.02
N VAL A 32 0.08 -12.67 1.19
CA VAL A 32 0.32 -11.51 0.33
C VAL A 32 -0.48 -11.69 -0.96
N ALA A 33 -1.36 -10.72 -1.23
CA ALA A 33 -2.24 -10.76 -2.38
C ALA A 33 -1.51 -10.52 -3.70
N ASP A 34 -1.92 -11.21 -4.76
CA ASP A 34 -1.46 -10.93 -6.11
C ASP A 34 -2.31 -9.82 -6.75
N VAL A 35 -1.65 -8.70 -7.07
CA VAL A 35 -2.24 -7.52 -7.73
C VAL A 35 -1.69 -7.33 -9.15
N SER A 36 -1.15 -8.37 -9.77
CA SER A 36 -0.46 -8.31 -11.06
C SER A 36 -1.38 -8.50 -12.27
N LEU A 37 -2.58 -9.03 -12.09
CA LEU A 37 -3.39 -9.55 -13.19
C LEU A 37 -4.45 -8.57 -13.73
N ASP A 38 -4.91 -7.63 -12.91
CA ASP A 38 -6.01 -6.72 -13.25
C ASP A 38 -5.51 -5.30 -13.54
N ASN A 39 -6.24 -4.58 -14.41
CA ASN A 39 -5.96 -3.19 -14.75
C ASN A 39 -6.98 -2.21 -14.13
N THR A 40 -7.74 -2.66 -13.13
CA THR A 40 -8.66 -1.84 -12.34
C THR A 40 -8.53 -2.17 -10.87
N ILE A 41 -8.67 -1.16 -10.00
CA ILE A 41 -8.69 -1.36 -8.54
C ILE A 41 -9.85 -2.29 -8.14
N SER A 42 -11.00 -2.14 -8.79
CA SER A 42 -12.16 -3.00 -8.53
C SER A 42 -11.92 -4.46 -8.92
N GLY A 43 -11.24 -4.72 -10.04
CA GLY A 43 -10.86 -6.08 -10.47
C GLY A 43 -9.88 -6.74 -9.47
N MET A 44 -8.84 -5.99 -9.05
CA MET A 44 -7.91 -6.46 -8.01
C MET A 44 -8.65 -6.82 -6.72
N ALA A 45 -9.55 -5.95 -6.25
CA ALA A 45 -10.36 -6.18 -5.06
C ALA A 45 -11.22 -7.44 -5.18
N SER A 46 -11.94 -7.60 -6.29
CA SER A 46 -12.80 -8.77 -6.54
C SER A 46 -12.01 -10.08 -6.58
N ARG A 47 -10.82 -10.07 -7.20
CA ARG A 47 -9.92 -11.23 -7.26
C ARG A 47 -9.41 -11.63 -5.87
N ILE A 48 -9.01 -10.64 -5.06
CA ILE A 48 -8.58 -10.89 -3.67
C ILE A 48 -9.74 -11.46 -2.86
N LEU A 49 -10.94 -10.90 -2.95
CA LEU A 49 -12.13 -11.39 -2.27
C LEU A 49 -12.49 -12.84 -2.64
N ALA A 50 -12.27 -13.22 -3.90
CA ALA A 50 -12.51 -14.59 -4.36
C ALA A 50 -11.54 -15.61 -3.75
N ALA A 51 -10.29 -15.20 -3.45
CA ALA A 51 -9.26 -16.07 -2.90
C ALA A 51 -9.12 -15.99 -1.37
N ALA A 52 -9.58 -14.91 -0.75
CA ALA A 52 -9.45 -14.67 0.68
C ALA A 52 -10.35 -15.56 1.53
N PRO A 53 -9.95 -15.85 2.79
CA PRO A 53 -10.82 -16.52 3.76
C PRO A 53 -12.17 -15.78 3.96
N PRO A 54 -13.21 -16.41 4.51
CA PRO A 54 -14.52 -15.78 4.72
C PRO A 54 -14.46 -14.48 5.53
N ARG A 55 -13.59 -14.41 6.55
CA ARG A 55 -13.31 -13.20 7.34
C ARG A 55 -11.82 -13.07 7.60
N PHE A 56 -11.27 -11.86 7.48
CA PHE A 56 -9.84 -11.61 7.57
C PHE A 56 -9.53 -10.16 8.01
N ALA A 57 -8.37 -9.97 8.62
CA ALA A 57 -7.75 -8.65 8.75
C ALA A 57 -7.10 -8.27 7.42
N LEU A 58 -7.12 -7.00 7.07
CA LEU A 58 -6.72 -6.51 5.76
C LEU A 58 -5.79 -5.30 5.90
N ALA A 59 -4.60 -5.37 5.31
CA ALA A 59 -3.65 -4.27 5.29
C ALA A 59 -3.19 -3.99 3.86
N GLY A 60 -3.07 -2.71 3.49
CA GLY A 60 -2.58 -2.30 2.18
C GLY A 60 -1.62 -1.13 2.28
N LEU A 61 -0.56 -1.16 1.48
CA LEU A 61 0.41 -0.08 1.36
C LEU A 61 0.28 0.61 -0.02
N SER A 62 0.21 1.94 -0.02
CA SER A 62 0.19 2.76 -1.25
C SER A 62 -0.97 2.36 -2.18
N MET A 63 -0.71 1.86 -3.40
CA MET A 63 -1.74 1.29 -4.28
C MET A 63 -2.55 0.20 -3.57
N GLY A 64 -1.91 -0.62 -2.74
CA GLY A 64 -2.61 -1.61 -1.91
C GLY A 64 -3.67 -0.98 -1.02
N GLY A 65 -3.45 0.24 -0.52
CA GLY A 65 -4.43 1.02 0.21
C GLY A 65 -5.69 1.34 -0.62
N TYR A 66 -5.52 1.66 -1.90
CA TYR A 66 -6.68 1.87 -2.80
C TYR A 66 -7.48 0.59 -3.00
N VAL A 67 -6.78 -0.54 -3.12
CA VAL A 67 -7.42 -1.86 -3.27
C VAL A 67 -8.16 -2.26 -2.01
N VAL A 68 -7.59 -2.05 -0.82
CA VAL A 68 -8.27 -2.43 0.43
C VAL A 68 -9.47 -1.53 0.73
N LEU A 69 -9.44 -0.25 0.39
CA LEU A 69 -10.62 0.62 0.45
C LEU A 69 -11.73 0.12 -0.50
N GLU A 70 -11.37 -0.34 -1.68
CA GLU A 70 -12.34 -0.93 -2.62
C GLU A 70 -12.89 -2.27 -2.11
N ILE A 71 -12.09 -3.11 -1.43
CA ILE A 71 -12.55 -4.33 -0.76
C ILE A 71 -13.60 -3.99 0.30
N ILE A 72 -13.35 -2.95 1.13
CA ILE A 72 -14.33 -2.47 2.11
C ILE A 72 -15.63 -2.03 1.42
N ARG A 73 -15.56 -1.38 0.27
CA ARG A 73 -16.75 -0.97 -0.48
C ARG A 73 -17.54 -2.17 -1.05
N GLN A 74 -16.85 -3.24 -1.48
CA GLN A 74 -17.48 -4.42 -2.08
C GLN A 74 -18.03 -5.39 -1.04
N ALA A 75 -17.33 -5.59 0.09
CA ALA A 75 -17.65 -6.65 1.06
C ALA A 75 -17.18 -6.26 2.48
N PRO A 76 -17.75 -5.19 3.08
CA PRO A 76 -17.33 -4.71 4.40
C PRO A 76 -17.46 -5.77 5.51
N GLU A 77 -18.42 -6.66 5.42
CA GLU A 77 -18.69 -7.74 6.38
C GLU A 77 -17.58 -8.81 6.41
N ARG A 78 -16.75 -8.89 5.37
CA ARG A 78 -15.63 -9.83 5.26
C ARG A 78 -14.39 -9.36 6.05
N VAL A 79 -14.26 -8.06 6.29
CA VAL A 79 -13.08 -7.46 6.90
C VAL A 79 -13.33 -7.26 8.39
N THR A 80 -12.37 -7.69 9.21
CA THR A 80 -12.44 -7.58 10.66
C THR A 80 -11.62 -6.42 11.19
N HIS A 81 -10.49 -6.09 10.54
CA HIS A 81 -9.57 -5.02 10.87
C HIS A 81 -9.02 -4.42 9.58
N LEU A 82 -8.80 -3.11 9.55
CA LEU A 82 -8.30 -2.38 8.40
C LEU A 82 -6.97 -1.68 8.73
N ALA A 83 -5.94 -1.85 7.90
CA ALA A 83 -4.72 -1.04 7.97
C ALA A 83 -4.42 -0.37 6.62
N LEU A 84 -4.23 0.95 6.66
CA LEU A 84 -3.93 1.83 5.53
C LEU A 84 -2.56 2.44 5.73
N LEU A 85 -1.55 1.97 4.99
CA LEU A 85 -0.17 2.42 5.14
C LEU A 85 0.26 3.24 3.92
N ASP A 86 0.82 4.43 4.17
CA ASP A 86 1.40 5.30 3.14
C ASP A 86 0.50 5.42 1.90
N THR A 87 -0.77 5.70 2.14
CA THR A 87 -1.83 5.74 1.12
C THR A 87 -2.74 6.95 1.34
N ASN A 88 -3.73 7.13 0.45
CA ASN A 88 -4.73 8.16 0.59
C ASN A 88 -6.07 7.72 -0.04
N ALA A 89 -7.14 8.48 0.24
CA ALA A 89 -8.48 8.18 -0.27
C ALA A 89 -8.87 9.03 -1.50
N ARG A 90 -7.98 9.91 -1.99
CA ARG A 90 -8.28 10.83 -3.10
C ARG A 90 -8.04 10.17 -4.46
N PRO A 91 -8.77 10.55 -5.52
CA PRO A 91 -8.38 10.24 -6.90
C PRO A 91 -7.10 11.03 -7.26
N ASP A 92 -6.41 10.61 -8.32
CA ASP A 92 -5.32 11.41 -8.86
C ASP A 92 -5.83 12.72 -9.48
N SER A 93 -5.09 13.81 -9.27
CA SER A 93 -5.27 15.05 -10.04
C SER A 93 -4.87 14.84 -11.51
N GLU A 94 -5.29 15.71 -12.40
CA GLU A 94 -4.89 15.61 -13.81
C GLU A 94 -3.38 15.77 -14.01
N GLU A 95 -2.71 16.60 -13.19
CA GLU A 95 -1.24 16.72 -13.19
C GLU A 95 -0.59 15.39 -12.79
N ARG A 96 -1.13 14.74 -11.76
CA ARG A 96 -0.60 13.43 -11.32
C ARG A 96 -0.81 12.35 -12.37
N LYS A 97 -1.96 12.33 -13.03
CA LYS A 97 -2.22 11.43 -14.15
C LYS A 97 -1.28 11.69 -15.33
N ALA A 98 -0.99 12.97 -15.63
CA ALA A 98 -0.04 13.33 -16.69
C ALA A 98 1.38 12.84 -16.37
N ALA A 99 1.83 13.04 -15.12
CA ALA A 99 3.13 12.52 -14.66
C ALA A 99 3.20 10.98 -14.78
N ARG A 100 2.14 10.25 -14.38
CA ARG A 100 2.09 8.79 -14.56
C ARG A 100 2.18 8.36 -16.02
N ARG A 101 1.48 9.06 -16.93
CA ARG A 101 1.57 8.77 -18.38
C ARG A 101 3.00 8.93 -18.89
N ALA A 102 3.68 10.00 -18.50
CA ALA A 102 5.07 10.22 -18.87
C ALA A 102 6.01 9.11 -18.35
N GLU A 103 5.82 8.67 -17.08
CA GLU A 103 6.56 7.52 -16.53
C GLU A 103 6.27 6.22 -17.31
N MET A 104 5.00 5.97 -17.66
CA MET A 104 4.59 4.81 -18.45
C MET A 104 5.22 4.82 -19.83
N ASP A 105 5.35 5.98 -20.49
CA ASP A 105 6.00 6.11 -21.79
C ASP A 105 7.49 5.78 -21.71
N LEU A 106 8.19 6.22 -20.66
CA LEU A 106 9.59 5.83 -20.42
C LEU A 106 9.72 4.30 -20.26
N VAL A 107 8.78 3.68 -19.55
CA VAL A 107 8.77 2.21 -19.38
C VAL A 107 8.51 1.50 -20.72
N ARG A 108 7.59 1.98 -21.56
CA ARG A 108 7.35 1.46 -22.91
C ARG A 108 8.58 1.57 -23.83
N GLU A 109 9.42 2.58 -23.58
CA GLU A 109 10.71 2.76 -24.27
C GLU A 109 11.84 1.87 -23.69
N GLY A 110 11.54 0.96 -22.76
CA GLY A 110 12.54 0.07 -22.14
C GLY A 110 13.39 0.75 -21.06
N LYS A 111 13.00 1.93 -20.56
CA LYS A 111 13.74 2.69 -19.54
C LYS A 111 13.26 2.38 -18.12
N SER A 112 12.80 1.20 -17.87
CA SER A 112 12.20 0.75 -16.61
C SER A 112 13.13 0.90 -15.40
N ALA A 113 14.40 0.50 -15.55
CA ALA A 113 15.40 0.64 -14.52
C ALA A 113 15.71 2.12 -14.19
N LEU A 114 15.65 3.01 -15.18
CA LEU A 114 15.81 4.44 -14.97
C LEU A 114 14.63 5.00 -14.16
N VAL A 115 13.39 4.68 -14.54
CA VAL A 115 12.18 5.10 -13.79
C VAL A 115 12.26 4.64 -12.33
N SER A 116 12.67 3.39 -12.09
CA SER A 116 12.85 2.85 -10.74
C SER A 116 13.87 3.68 -9.94
N ARG A 117 15.05 3.97 -10.51
CA ARG A 117 16.09 4.74 -9.81
C ARG A 117 15.69 6.18 -9.54
N LEU A 118 15.07 6.85 -10.50
CA LEU A 118 14.60 8.23 -10.35
C LEU A 118 13.48 8.35 -9.31
N GLY A 119 12.74 7.27 -9.06
CA GLY A 119 11.69 7.22 -8.04
C GLY A 119 12.20 7.10 -6.60
N LEU A 120 13.41 6.55 -6.37
CA LEU A 120 13.92 6.27 -5.02
C LEU A 120 13.89 7.48 -4.07
N PRO A 121 14.30 8.71 -4.48
CA PRO A 121 14.27 9.87 -3.59
C PRO A 121 12.88 10.30 -3.12
N ASN A 122 11.82 9.84 -3.81
CA ASN A 122 10.44 10.08 -3.40
C ASN A 122 9.87 8.91 -2.56
N LEU A 123 10.50 7.73 -2.66
CA LEU A 123 10.06 6.52 -1.98
C LEU A 123 10.73 6.31 -0.63
N LEU A 124 11.95 6.80 -0.45
CA LEU A 124 12.75 6.51 0.74
C LEU A 124 13.10 7.79 1.51
N ALA A 125 13.21 7.65 2.82
CA ALA A 125 13.83 8.66 3.67
C ALA A 125 15.29 8.91 3.24
N PRO A 126 15.82 10.14 3.36
CA PRO A 126 17.19 10.46 2.95
C PRO A 126 18.26 9.52 3.53
N ALA A 127 18.08 9.08 4.77
CA ALA A 127 19.02 8.17 5.44
C ALA A 127 19.08 6.76 4.81
N ASN A 128 18.07 6.38 4.00
CA ASN A 128 17.95 5.06 3.39
C ASN A 128 18.27 5.05 1.88
N LEU A 129 18.66 6.20 1.29
CA LEU A 129 18.91 6.32 -0.15
C LEU A 129 20.22 5.62 -0.60
N ASP A 130 21.19 5.57 0.28
CA ASP A 130 22.51 4.96 0.01
C ASP A 130 22.69 3.73 0.89
N GLY A 131 22.11 2.60 0.48
CA GLY A 131 22.25 1.41 1.32
C GLY A 131 21.40 0.22 0.88
N PRO A 132 21.34 -0.82 1.72
CA PRO A 132 20.68 -2.09 1.38
C PRO A 132 19.17 -1.93 1.15
N VAL A 133 18.52 -0.96 1.81
CA VAL A 133 17.08 -0.71 1.61
C VAL A 133 16.81 -0.17 0.21
N ALA A 134 17.59 0.82 -0.25
CA ALA A 134 17.44 1.37 -1.61
C ALA A 134 17.70 0.31 -2.69
N GLN A 135 18.73 -0.51 -2.49
CA GLN A 135 19.01 -1.63 -3.39
C GLN A 135 17.85 -2.64 -3.41
N ALA A 136 17.36 -3.04 -2.24
CA ALA A 136 16.26 -3.99 -2.12
C ALA A 136 14.96 -3.47 -2.79
N VAL A 137 14.65 -2.18 -2.60
CA VAL A 137 13.50 -1.53 -3.26
C VAL A 137 13.69 -1.51 -4.78
N HIS A 138 14.88 -1.13 -5.26
CA HIS A 138 15.17 -1.15 -6.69
C HIS A 138 15.03 -2.56 -7.27
N GLU A 139 15.63 -3.56 -6.65
CA GLU A 139 15.53 -4.96 -7.08
C GLU A 139 14.09 -5.49 -7.06
N MET A 140 13.30 -5.16 -6.03
CA MET A 140 11.88 -5.49 -5.96
C MET A 140 11.12 -4.89 -7.14
N THR A 141 11.33 -3.61 -7.43
CA THR A 141 10.62 -2.91 -8.50
C THR A 141 10.98 -3.43 -9.89
N ILE A 142 12.23 -3.82 -10.16
CA ILE A 142 12.62 -4.36 -11.47
C ILE A 142 12.21 -5.83 -11.67
N ARG A 143 11.93 -6.60 -10.61
CA ARG A 143 11.38 -7.95 -10.72
C ARG A 143 9.94 -7.96 -11.22
N VAL A 144 9.18 -6.91 -10.95
CA VAL A 144 7.81 -6.79 -11.44
C VAL A 144 7.83 -6.39 -12.93
N ALA A 145 7.27 -7.24 -13.77
CA ALA A 145 7.27 -7.04 -15.22
C ALA A 145 6.63 -5.70 -15.63
N ASP A 146 7.17 -5.06 -16.67
CA ASP A 146 6.69 -3.76 -17.15
C ASP A 146 5.21 -3.78 -17.53
N ALA A 147 4.72 -4.89 -18.11
CA ALA A 147 3.30 -5.04 -18.42
C ALA A 147 2.41 -5.01 -17.17
N VAL A 148 2.90 -5.49 -16.02
CA VAL A 148 2.19 -5.40 -14.73
C VAL A 148 2.17 -3.95 -14.24
N TYR A 149 3.33 -3.27 -14.26
CA TYR A 149 3.42 -1.86 -13.91
C TYR A 149 2.45 -0.99 -14.71
N LEU A 150 2.39 -1.18 -16.04
CA LEU A 150 1.50 -0.42 -16.91
C LEU A 150 0.03 -0.62 -16.55
N ARG A 151 -0.40 -1.88 -16.32
CA ARG A 151 -1.77 -2.19 -15.86
C ARG A 151 -2.09 -1.56 -14.49
N GLN A 152 -1.16 -1.63 -13.56
CA GLN A 152 -1.33 -1.03 -12.23
C GLN A 152 -1.45 0.50 -12.31
N GLN A 153 -0.67 1.16 -13.16
CA GLN A 153 -0.78 2.60 -13.39
C GLN A 153 -2.15 2.98 -13.98
N GLU A 154 -2.68 2.20 -14.93
CA GLU A 154 -4.03 2.40 -15.47
C GLU A 154 -5.08 2.29 -14.36
N ALA A 155 -4.98 1.24 -13.51
CA ALA A 155 -5.87 1.03 -12.38
C ALA A 155 -5.86 2.22 -11.40
N ILE A 156 -4.67 2.73 -11.07
CA ILE A 156 -4.51 3.87 -10.17
C ILE A 156 -5.15 5.14 -10.74
N MET A 157 -4.89 5.45 -12.02
CA MET A 157 -5.45 6.66 -12.67
C MET A 157 -6.97 6.64 -12.78
N ALA A 158 -7.57 5.45 -12.85
CA ALA A 158 -9.01 5.29 -12.97
C ALA A 158 -9.75 5.15 -11.63
N ARG A 159 -9.01 5.11 -10.49
CA ARG A 159 -9.64 4.91 -9.18
C ARG A 159 -10.62 6.02 -8.81
N PRO A 160 -11.74 5.67 -8.17
CA PRO A 160 -12.69 6.66 -7.67
C PRO A 160 -12.17 7.39 -6.44
N ASP A 161 -12.88 8.47 -6.07
CA ASP A 161 -12.72 9.13 -4.77
C ASP A 161 -13.33 8.25 -3.67
N SER A 162 -12.51 7.84 -2.71
CA SER A 162 -12.94 6.99 -1.59
C SER A 162 -13.30 7.79 -0.33
N ARG A 163 -13.04 9.11 -0.28
CA ARG A 163 -13.32 9.94 0.89
C ARG A 163 -14.79 9.91 1.35
N PRO A 164 -15.80 9.89 0.46
CA PRO A 164 -17.19 9.95 0.88
C PRO A 164 -17.63 8.82 1.82
N PHE A 165 -17.03 7.61 1.73
CA PHE A 165 -17.42 6.48 2.56
C PHE A 165 -16.51 6.21 3.77
N LEU A 166 -15.41 6.96 3.96
CA LEU A 166 -14.49 6.76 5.08
C LEU A 166 -15.20 6.83 6.44
N LYS A 167 -16.18 7.73 6.58
CA LYS A 167 -16.99 7.90 7.78
C LYS A 167 -17.86 6.69 8.14
N ASP A 168 -18.11 5.81 7.17
CA ASP A 168 -18.95 4.63 7.34
C ASP A 168 -18.13 3.40 7.74
N ILE A 169 -16.80 3.50 7.79
CA ILE A 169 -15.89 2.45 8.23
C ILE A 169 -15.96 2.32 9.76
N ALA A 170 -16.55 1.24 10.25
CA ALA A 170 -16.75 0.96 11.68
C ALA A 170 -15.86 -0.22 12.16
N LEU A 171 -14.63 -0.31 11.66
CA LEU A 171 -13.68 -1.38 11.97
C LEU A 171 -12.51 -0.83 12.79
N PRO A 172 -11.84 -1.65 13.63
CA PRO A 172 -10.54 -1.30 14.17
C PRO A 172 -9.59 -0.92 13.03
N THR A 173 -9.26 0.38 12.92
CA THR A 173 -8.49 0.90 11.79
C THR A 173 -7.16 1.46 12.27
N LEU A 174 -6.08 1.05 11.60
CA LEU A 174 -4.74 1.62 11.68
C LEU A 174 -4.47 2.44 10.41
N VAL A 175 -4.12 3.71 10.58
CA VAL A 175 -3.56 4.53 9.51
C VAL A 175 -2.09 4.77 9.84
N GLY A 176 -1.18 4.31 8.98
CA GLY A 176 0.26 4.43 9.18
C GLY A 176 0.91 5.23 8.07
N VAL A 177 1.94 6.02 8.40
CA VAL A 177 2.68 6.80 7.41
C VAL A 177 4.12 7.02 7.83
N GLY A 178 5.06 6.94 6.89
CA GLY A 178 6.43 7.39 7.10
C GLY A 178 6.48 8.90 7.30
N ALA A 179 7.23 9.36 8.31
CA ALA A 179 7.38 10.79 8.61
C ALA A 179 7.95 11.61 7.44
N GLU A 180 8.71 10.94 6.56
CA GLU A 180 9.41 11.53 5.43
C GLU A 180 8.84 11.06 4.07
N ASP A 181 7.59 10.58 4.05
CA ASP A 181 6.91 10.21 2.80
C ASP A 181 6.67 11.46 1.93
N LYS A 182 7.41 11.54 0.82
CA LYS A 182 7.29 12.63 -0.17
C LYS A 182 6.29 12.32 -1.27
N LEU A 183 5.98 11.04 -1.48
CA LEU A 183 5.06 10.61 -2.52
C LEU A 183 3.61 10.79 -2.09
N ILE A 184 3.29 10.42 -0.85
CA ILE A 184 2.00 10.60 -0.18
C ILE A 184 2.25 11.26 1.17
N PRO A 185 2.32 12.59 1.24
CA PRO A 185 2.67 13.31 2.46
C PRO A 185 1.78 12.97 3.66
N PRO A 186 2.31 12.98 4.90
CA PRO A 186 1.59 12.61 6.12
C PRO A 186 0.21 13.26 6.30
N ALA A 187 0.03 14.48 5.81
CA ALA A 187 -1.26 15.18 5.86
C ALA A 187 -2.42 14.41 5.19
N LEU A 188 -2.13 13.54 4.19
CA LEU A 188 -3.15 12.71 3.56
C LEU A 188 -3.56 11.51 4.43
N SER A 189 -2.65 10.99 5.23
CA SER A 189 -2.94 9.99 6.25
C SER A 189 -3.70 10.60 7.43
N GLU A 190 -3.35 11.82 7.84
CA GLU A 190 -4.09 12.59 8.85
C GLU A 190 -5.54 12.83 8.40
N GLU A 191 -5.76 13.18 7.13
CA GLU A 191 -7.09 13.31 6.54
C GLU A 191 -7.92 12.03 6.67
N MET A 192 -7.34 10.88 6.34
CA MET A 192 -8.03 9.59 6.46
C MET A 192 -8.32 9.23 7.92
N ALA A 193 -7.33 9.39 8.81
CA ALA A 193 -7.50 9.09 10.23
C ALA A 193 -8.58 9.97 10.88
N ALA A 194 -8.66 11.24 10.50
CA ALA A 194 -9.70 12.14 10.97
C ALA A 194 -11.10 11.79 10.42
N ALA A 195 -11.17 11.20 9.22
CA ALA A 195 -12.44 10.85 8.57
C ALA A 195 -12.99 9.47 8.97
N ILE A 196 -12.14 8.55 9.44
CA ILE A 196 -12.53 7.20 9.84
C ILE A 196 -12.77 7.16 11.36
N PRO A 197 -13.99 6.86 11.84
CA PRO A 197 -14.28 6.84 13.28
C PRO A 197 -13.40 5.85 14.04
N GLY A 198 -12.70 6.31 15.08
CA GLY A 198 -11.86 5.45 15.92
C GLY A 198 -10.57 4.94 15.28
N ALA A 199 -10.18 5.50 14.13
CA ALA A 199 -8.88 5.18 13.53
C ALA A 199 -7.72 5.67 14.41
N GLU A 200 -6.67 4.87 14.47
CA GLU A 200 -5.41 5.21 15.11
C GLU A 200 -4.40 5.64 14.05
N LEU A 201 -3.82 6.82 14.21
CA LEU A 201 -2.74 7.32 13.36
C LEU A 201 -1.38 7.01 13.97
N VAL A 202 -0.51 6.35 13.21
CA VAL A 202 0.88 6.07 13.60
C VAL A 202 1.82 6.68 12.56
N VAL A 203 2.72 7.55 13.00
CA VAL A 203 3.79 8.12 12.17
C VAL A 203 5.09 7.38 12.44
N PHE A 204 5.69 6.79 11.39
CA PHE A 204 6.93 6.03 11.50
C PHE A 204 8.13 6.97 11.31
N PRO A 205 8.95 7.22 12.35
CA PRO A 205 10.11 8.08 12.24
C PRO A 205 11.18 7.45 11.34
N ASN A 206 11.98 8.28 10.67
CA ASN A 206 13.07 7.88 9.77
C ASN A 206 12.63 6.93 8.62
N ALA A 207 11.39 7.03 8.20
CA ALA A 207 10.83 6.26 7.10
C ALA A 207 10.16 7.19 6.08
N GLY A 208 10.32 6.85 4.81
CA GLY A 208 9.61 7.45 3.68
C GLY A 208 8.35 6.67 3.35
N HIS A 209 8.12 6.44 2.05
CA HIS A 209 6.92 5.79 1.51
C HIS A 209 6.87 4.26 1.73
N ILE A 210 7.98 3.65 2.14
CA ILE A 210 8.06 2.18 2.28
C ILE A 210 8.50 1.80 3.71
N PRO A 211 7.75 2.21 4.75
CA PRO A 211 8.14 1.94 6.14
C PRO A 211 8.23 0.46 6.46
N THR A 212 7.57 -0.40 5.69
CA THR A 212 7.67 -1.86 5.84
C THR A 212 9.09 -2.40 5.63
N LEU A 213 9.93 -1.69 4.88
CA LEU A 213 11.34 -2.01 4.67
C LEU A 213 12.28 -1.05 5.41
N GLU A 214 11.86 0.20 5.63
CA GLU A 214 12.67 1.24 6.28
C GLU A 214 12.61 1.16 7.82
N ALA A 215 11.46 0.83 8.38
CA ALA A 215 11.21 0.75 9.83
C ALA A 215 10.37 -0.48 10.21
N PRO A 216 10.77 -1.72 9.80
CA PRO A 216 9.93 -2.91 9.93
C PRO A 216 9.55 -3.26 11.37
N ASP A 217 10.39 -2.94 12.35
CA ASP A 217 10.09 -3.17 13.77
C ASP A 217 8.96 -2.27 14.27
N ALA A 218 8.95 -0.99 13.86
CA ALA A 218 7.91 -0.04 14.22
C ALA A 218 6.58 -0.42 13.56
N VAL A 219 6.61 -0.78 12.26
CA VAL A 219 5.41 -1.23 11.54
C VAL A 219 4.85 -2.50 12.16
N ALA A 220 5.69 -3.50 12.45
CA ALA A 220 5.24 -4.75 13.07
C ALA A 220 4.63 -4.52 14.46
N THR A 221 5.22 -3.63 15.28
CA THR A 221 4.68 -3.26 16.59
C THR A 221 3.30 -2.62 16.46
N ALA A 222 3.12 -1.66 15.56
CA ALA A 222 1.84 -1.02 15.29
C ALA A 222 0.80 -2.06 14.81
N MET A 223 1.18 -2.95 13.89
CA MET A 223 0.30 -4.01 13.39
C MET A 223 -0.09 -5.03 14.47
N LYS A 224 0.81 -5.40 15.39
CA LYS A 224 0.47 -6.28 16.53
C LYS A 224 -0.55 -5.62 17.46
N THR A 225 -0.36 -4.35 17.78
CA THR A 225 -1.30 -3.58 18.62
C THR A 225 -2.66 -3.48 17.96
N TRP A 226 -2.69 -3.17 16.66
CA TRP A 226 -3.91 -3.09 15.87
C TRP A 226 -4.66 -4.43 15.80
N LEU A 227 -3.96 -5.55 15.55
CA LEU A 227 -4.57 -6.89 15.48
C LEU A 227 -5.11 -7.38 16.83
N ALA A 228 -4.69 -6.79 17.94
CA ALA A 228 -5.15 -7.12 19.29
C ALA A 228 -6.43 -6.36 19.71
N ARG A 229 -6.93 -5.42 18.89
CA ARG A 229 -8.15 -4.62 19.15
C ARG A 229 -9.39 -5.41 18.78
#